data_323fc982381a9df113965611fa378cc8
#
_entry.id   323fc982381a9df113965611fa378cc8
#
_cell.length_a   1.000
_cell.length_b   1.000
_cell.length_c   1.000
_cell.angle_alpha   90.00
_cell.angle_beta   90.00
_cell.angle_gamma   90.00
#
_symmetry.space_group_name_H-M   'P 1'
#
loop_
_entity.id
_entity.type
_entity.pdbx_description
1 polymer ?
#
loop_
_entity_poly.entity_id
_entity_poly.type
_entity_poly.pdbx_seq_one_letter_code
_entity_poly.pdbx_strand_id
1 'polypeptide(L)'
;MSDRNEGKQIAIVLAMFAFILLLTYFWPFQFKIADLHNLTPVPLKQGIDSYLAKYTPEEQTKLLIPPPEVKVQSDNMLNDHVVTQGELNATGWILDHTNKSDKFVADIFGAELIMGMTTRLTSEGGDWANAPDPIKMMSETDEIFKTTDPARANELAKDLNSTYVWVPQGRRINTGWWVSANEVQKGKFNNTLYFRQVFGNGDVSIYQVL
;
A
#
# COMPACT_ATOMS: atom_id res chain seq x y z
N MET A 1 -42.62 -2.67 -25.32
CA MET A 1 -42.12 -1.44 -24.62
C MET A 1 -40.83 -1.66 -23.83
N SER A 2 -40.33 -2.88 -23.67
CA SER A 2 -39.08 -3.26 -22.97
C SER A 2 -37.83 -2.84 -23.72
N ASP A 3 -37.74 -3.11 -25.01
CA ASP A 3 -36.53 -2.92 -25.83
C ASP A 3 -35.93 -1.49 -25.88
N ARG A 4 -36.79 -0.48 -25.68
CA ARG A 4 -36.33 0.92 -25.76
C ARG A 4 -35.52 1.37 -24.53
N ASN A 5 -35.70 0.70 -23.40
CA ASN A 5 -34.98 0.99 -22.17
C ASN A 5 -33.61 0.28 -22.12
N GLU A 6 -33.54 -0.93 -22.65
CA GLU A 6 -32.30 -1.69 -22.72
C GLU A 6 -31.28 -1.02 -23.64
N GLY A 7 -31.73 -0.53 -24.82
CA GLY A 7 -30.85 0.21 -25.72
C GLY A 7 -30.27 1.50 -25.12
N LYS A 8 -31.05 2.20 -24.26
CA LYS A 8 -30.57 3.39 -23.57
C LYS A 8 -29.56 3.04 -22.46
N GLN A 9 -29.78 1.96 -21.74
CA GLN A 9 -28.84 1.51 -20.68
C GLN A 9 -27.51 1.06 -21.30
N ILE A 10 -27.55 0.31 -22.41
CA ILE A 10 -26.36 -0.10 -23.15
C ILE A 10 -25.60 1.13 -23.68
N ALA A 11 -26.30 2.11 -24.23
CA ALA A 11 -25.66 3.35 -24.71
C ALA A 11 -24.99 4.16 -23.60
N ILE A 12 -25.59 4.21 -22.41
CA ILE A 12 -25.00 4.87 -21.21
C ILE A 12 -23.73 4.12 -20.75
N VAL A 13 -23.79 2.80 -20.69
CA VAL A 13 -22.61 1.97 -20.28
C VAL A 13 -21.48 2.13 -21.28
N LEU A 14 -21.76 2.11 -22.58
CA LEU A 14 -20.76 2.32 -23.64
C LEU A 14 -20.18 3.75 -23.59
N ALA A 15 -21.00 4.75 -23.32
CA ALA A 15 -20.54 6.15 -23.17
C ALA A 15 -19.64 6.31 -21.94
N MET A 16 -19.97 5.66 -20.81
CA MET A 16 -19.13 5.63 -19.62
C MET A 16 -17.79 4.91 -19.88
N PHE A 17 -17.84 3.79 -20.59
CA PHE A 17 -16.62 3.03 -20.93
C PHE A 17 -15.71 3.83 -21.87
N ALA A 18 -16.29 4.48 -22.90
CA ALA A 18 -15.56 5.38 -23.79
C ALA A 18 -14.97 6.59 -23.04
N PHE A 19 -15.68 7.12 -22.05
CA PHE A 19 -15.20 8.22 -21.21
C PHE A 19 -14.04 7.79 -20.32
N ILE A 20 -14.09 6.60 -19.73
CA ILE A 20 -12.99 6.03 -18.94
C ILE A 20 -11.77 5.78 -19.82
N LEU A 21 -11.95 5.22 -21.02
CA LEU A 21 -10.86 5.01 -21.99
C LEU A 21 -10.24 6.35 -22.45
N LEU A 22 -11.06 7.38 -22.68
CA LEU A 22 -10.58 8.72 -22.98
C LEU A 22 -9.77 9.29 -21.81
N LEU A 23 -10.23 9.14 -20.57
CA LEU A 23 -9.48 9.57 -19.39
C LEU A 23 -8.15 8.82 -19.28
N THR A 24 -8.10 7.52 -19.51
CA THR A 24 -6.86 6.74 -19.44
C THR A 24 -5.89 7.05 -20.57
N TYR A 25 -6.39 7.35 -21.76
CA TYR A 25 -5.55 7.69 -22.91
C TYR A 25 -4.99 9.12 -22.87
N PHE A 26 -5.73 10.06 -22.27
CA PHE A 26 -5.32 11.47 -22.13
C PHE A 26 -4.70 11.80 -20.78
N TRP A 27 -4.53 10.82 -19.88
CA TRP A 27 -3.90 10.99 -18.56
C TRP A 27 -2.49 11.63 -18.57
N PRO A 28 -1.65 11.52 -19.62
CA PRO A 28 -0.37 12.23 -19.65
C PRO A 28 -0.51 13.76 -19.86
N PHE A 29 -1.67 14.26 -20.23
CA PHE A 29 -1.90 15.69 -20.26
C PHE A 29 -2.34 16.16 -18.87
N GLN A 30 -1.57 17.09 -18.30
CA GLN A 30 -1.87 17.75 -17.03
C GLN A 30 -3.25 18.43 -17.09
N PHE A 31 -4.32 17.67 -16.89
CA PHE A 31 -5.64 18.24 -16.65
C PHE A 31 -5.58 18.96 -15.32
N LYS A 32 -5.62 20.28 -15.34
CA LYS A 32 -5.90 21.07 -14.15
C LYS A 32 -7.33 20.72 -13.72
N ILE A 33 -7.56 20.65 -12.40
CA ILE A 33 -8.91 20.41 -11.83
C ILE A 33 -9.93 21.42 -12.39
N ALA A 34 -9.49 22.66 -12.71
CA ALA A 34 -10.29 23.67 -13.41
C ALA A 34 -10.82 23.21 -14.79
N ASP A 35 -10.08 22.37 -15.51
CA ASP A 35 -10.49 21.86 -16.82
C ASP A 35 -11.55 20.77 -16.68
N LEU A 36 -11.45 19.92 -15.66
CA LEU A 36 -12.48 18.94 -15.28
C LEU A 36 -13.79 19.62 -14.90
N HIS A 37 -13.73 20.73 -14.16
CA HIS A 37 -14.91 21.51 -13.78
C HIS A 37 -15.65 22.06 -15.00
N ASN A 38 -14.95 22.45 -16.05
CA ASN A 38 -15.55 22.95 -17.30
C ASN A 38 -16.17 21.84 -18.17
N LEU A 39 -15.68 20.61 -18.04
CA LEU A 39 -16.21 19.43 -18.76
C LEU A 39 -17.34 18.72 -18.00
N THR A 40 -17.59 19.10 -16.74
CA THR A 40 -18.59 18.45 -15.90
C THR A 40 -20.02 18.83 -16.36
N PRO A 41 -20.95 17.85 -16.47
CA PRO A 41 -22.36 18.14 -16.78
C PRO A 41 -22.96 19.15 -15.81
N VAL A 42 -23.78 20.07 -16.33
CA VAL A 42 -24.37 21.18 -15.57
C VAL A 42 -25.01 20.76 -14.21
N PRO A 43 -25.78 19.66 -14.10
CA PRO A 43 -26.36 19.25 -12.82
C PRO A 43 -25.30 18.85 -11.78
N LEU A 44 -24.23 18.20 -12.22
CA LEU A 44 -23.14 17.78 -11.33
C LEU A 44 -22.29 18.99 -10.92
N LYS A 45 -22.05 19.91 -11.85
CA LYS A 45 -21.38 21.20 -11.57
C LYS A 45 -22.12 21.98 -10.50
N GLN A 46 -23.45 22.14 -10.63
CA GLN A 46 -24.28 22.81 -9.63
C GLN A 46 -24.21 22.14 -8.26
N GLY A 47 -24.14 20.79 -8.23
CA GLY A 47 -23.95 20.03 -6.99
C GLY A 47 -22.60 20.33 -6.34
N ILE A 48 -21.53 20.34 -7.12
CA ILE A 48 -20.17 20.66 -6.65
C ILE A 48 -20.11 22.12 -6.16
N ASP A 49 -20.62 23.06 -6.94
CA ASP A 49 -20.62 24.47 -6.58
C ASP A 49 -21.44 24.73 -5.29
N SER A 50 -22.58 24.05 -5.13
CA SER A 50 -23.41 24.12 -3.91
C SER A 50 -22.70 23.51 -2.70
N TYR A 51 -21.89 22.48 -2.90
CA TYR A 51 -21.09 21.87 -1.83
C TYR A 51 -19.93 22.79 -1.45
N LEU A 52 -19.19 23.32 -2.43
CA LEU A 52 -18.07 24.21 -2.21
C LEU A 52 -18.48 25.55 -1.60
N ALA A 53 -19.68 26.06 -1.93
CA ALA A 53 -20.20 27.31 -1.36
C ALA A 53 -20.39 27.29 0.17
N LYS A 54 -20.34 26.08 0.81
CA LYS A 54 -20.35 25.94 2.27
C LYS A 54 -19.03 26.29 2.94
N TYR A 55 -17.97 26.44 2.16
CA TYR A 55 -16.61 26.66 2.63
C TYR A 55 -16.09 28.01 2.18
N THR A 56 -15.19 28.59 2.94
CA THR A 56 -14.47 29.81 2.54
C THR A 56 -13.57 29.54 1.34
N PRO A 57 -13.19 30.55 0.55
CA PRO A 57 -12.27 30.38 -0.58
C PRO A 57 -10.95 29.68 -0.20
N GLU A 58 -10.46 29.94 1.00
CA GLU A 58 -9.24 29.31 1.51
C GLU A 58 -9.46 27.80 1.82
N GLU A 59 -10.61 27.46 2.43
CA GLU A 59 -10.99 26.07 2.68
C GLU A 59 -11.29 25.33 1.37
N GLN A 60 -11.93 25.98 0.39
CA GLN A 60 -12.15 25.43 -0.94
C GLN A 60 -10.83 25.07 -1.62
N THR A 61 -9.82 25.94 -1.50
CA THR A 61 -8.48 25.67 -2.03
C THR A 61 -7.85 24.46 -1.37
N LYS A 62 -7.99 24.28 -0.06
CA LYS A 62 -7.51 23.10 0.69
C LYS A 62 -8.24 21.81 0.29
N LEU A 63 -9.53 21.90 -0.04
CA LEU A 63 -10.32 20.75 -0.53
C LEU A 63 -9.96 20.33 -1.96
N LEU A 64 -9.54 21.27 -2.79
CA LEU A 64 -9.20 21.03 -4.19
C LEU A 64 -7.72 20.69 -4.41
N ILE A 65 -6.86 21.03 -3.47
CA ILE A 65 -5.44 20.68 -3.48
C ILE A 65 -5.25 19.53 -2.52
N PRO A 66 -4.72 18.38 -2.98
CA PRO A 66 -4.39 17.29 -2.06
C PRO A 66 -3.56 17.81 -0.89
N PRO A 67 -3.86 17.41 0.35
CA PRO A 67 -3.02 17.75 1.49
C PRO A 67 -1.54 17.46 1.18
N PRO A 68 -0.60 18.27 1.70
CA PRO A 68 0.83 18.05 1.46
C PRO A 68 1.28 16.60 1.74
N GLU A 69 0.68 15.96 2.74
CA GLU A 69 0.95 14.57 3.08
C GLU A 69 0.55 13.61 1.95
N VAL A 70 -0.61 13.83 1.33
CA VAL A 70 -1.09 13.00 0.19
C VAL A 70 -0.21 13.22 -1.03
N LYS A 71 0.22 14.46 -1.29
CA LYS A 71 1.15 14.78 -2.37
C LYS A 71 2.50 14.12 -2.14
N VAL A 72 3.05 14.21 -0.93
CA VAL A 72 4.31 13.55 -0.56
C VAL A 72 4.20 12.03 -0.71
N GLN A 73 3.09 11.44 -0.29
CA GLN A 73 2.85 10.00 -0.49
C GLN A 73 2.79 9.63 -1.97
N SER A 74 2.06 10.40 -2.77
CA SER A 74 1.95 10.18 -4.22
C SER A 74 3.31 10.31 -4.91
N ASP A 75 4.06 11.37 -4.61
CA ASP A 75 5.40 11.59 -5.17
C ASP A 75 6.35 10.44 -4.77
N ASN A 76 6.26 9.96 -3.53
CA ASN A 76 7.05 8.83 -3.06
C ASN A 76 6.66 7.52 -3.78
N MET A 77 5.37 7.26 -3.96
CA MET A 77 4.91 6.07 -4.70
C MET A 77 5.38 6.05 -6.16
N LEU A 78 5.48 7.23 -6.78
CA LEU A 78 5.90 7.36 -8.18
C LEU A 78 7.42 7.34 -8.35
N ASN A 79 8.17 7.80 -7.36
CA ASN A 79 9.62 7.99 -7.44
C ASN A 79 10.41 6.93 -6.67
N ASP A 80 9.82 6.31 -5.64
CA ASP A 80 10.47 5.26 -4.89
C ASP A 80 10.29 3.90 -5.60
N HIS A 81 11.37 3.16 -5.69
CA HIS A 81 11.28 1.76 -6.09
C HIS A 81 10.51 1.00 -5.00
N VAL A 82 9.38 0.42 -5.38
CA VAL A 82 8.55 -0.39 -4.46
C VAL A 82 9.20 -1.74 -4.13
N VAL A 83 10.13 -2.19 -4.98
CA VAL A 83 10.92 -3.41 -4.83
C VAL A 83 12.32 -3.17 -5.38
N THR A 84 13.35 -3.62 -4.68
CA THR A 84 14.73 -3.54 -5.11
C THR A 84 15.22 -4.85 -5.72
N GLN A 85 16.34 -4.80 -6.46
CA GLN A 85 16.97 -6.02 -7.00
C GLN A 85 17.44 -6.96 -5.88
N GLY A 86 17.90 -6.42 -4.75
CA GLY A 86 18.32 -7.23 -3.61
C GLY A 86 17.12 -7.94 -2.95
N GLU A 87 15.95 -7.31 -2.91
CA GLU A 87 14.72 -7.95 -2.46
C GLU A 87 14.29 -9.08 -3.40
N LEU A 88 14.36 -8.89 -4.72
CA LEU A 88 14.13 -9.96 -5.69
C LEU A 88 15.09 -11.14 -5.48
N ASN A 89 16.36 -10.87 -5.26
CA ASN A 89 17.36 -11.94 -5.00
C ASN A 89 17.07 -12.68 -3.69
N ALA A 90 16.54 -12.00 -2.67
CA ALA A 90 16.17 -12.59 -1.40
C ALA A 90 15.02 -13.61 -1.51
N THR A 91 14.14 -13.47 -2.51
CA THR A 91 13.07 -14.47 -2.75
C THR A 91 13.65 -15.83 -3.16
N GLY A 92 14.79 -15.84 -3.86
CA GLY A 92 15.53 -17.08 -4.15
C GLY A 92 16.00 -17.76 -2.86
N TRP A 93 16.58 -16.99 -1.92
CA TRP A 93 16.96 -17.53 -0.61
C TRP A 93 15.74 -18.12 0.16
N ILE A 94 14.59 -17.42 0.12
CA ILE A 94 13.36 -17.92 0.75
C ILE A 94 12.95 -19.27 0.16
N LEU A 95 12.99 -19.43 -1.16
CA LEU A 95 12.63 -20.69 -1.83
C LEU A 95 13.50 -21.86 -1.35
N ASP A 96 14.80 -21.61 -1.18
CA ASP A 96 15.80 -22.65 -0.88
C ASP A 96 15.89 -22.98 0.62
N HIS A 97 15.51 -22.05 1.53
CA HIS A 97 15.81 -22.15 2.95
C HIS A 97 14.58 -22.14 3.86
N THR A 98 13.37 -22.02 3.31
CA THR A 98 12.14 -21.97 4.12
C THR A 98 11.10 -22.96 3.65
N ASN A 99 10.21 -23.38 4.56
CA ASN A 99 9.11 -24.27 4.24
C ASN A 99 7.92 -23.46 3.66
N LYS A 100 7.05 -24.16 2.93
CA LYS A 100 5.81 -23.54 2.40
C LYS A 100 4.86 -23.05 3.50
N SER A 101 4.92 -23.65 4.68
CA SER A 101 4.13 -23.28 5.85
C SER A 101 4.70 -22.10 6.63
N ASP A 102 5.95 -21.68 6.34
CA ASP A 102 6.56 -20.56 7.03
C ASP A 102 5.87 -19.26 6.64
N LYS A 103 5.62 -18.42 7.63
CA LYS A 103 4.95 -17.13 7.47
C LYS A 103 5.91 -16.00 7.81
N PHE A 104 5.78 -14.92 7.07
CA PHE A 104 6.61 -13.73 7.19
C PHE A 104 5.81 -12.54 7.70
N VAL A 105 6.35 -11.83 8.68
CA VAL A 105 5.99 -10.42 8.88
C VAL A 105 6.71 -9.63 7.80
N ALA A 106 5.96 -8.90 7.02
CA ALA A 106 6.50 -8.04 5.96
C ALA A 106 5.58 -6.81 5.79
N ASP A 107 6.13 -5.76 5.25
CA ASP A 107 5.32 -4.64 4.76
C ASP A 107 4.60 -5.03 3.46
N ILE A 108 3.63 -4.24 3.02
CA ILE A 108 2.77 -4.57 1.87
C ILE A 108 3.60 -4.97 0.64
N PHE A 109 4.63 -4.21 0.27
CA PHE A 109 5.42 -4.51 -0.92
C PHE A 109 6.27 -5.77 -0.77
N GLY A 110 6.87 -5.97 0.40
CA GLY A 110 7.59 -7.21 0.71
C GLY A 110 6.64 -8.42 0.75
N ALA A 111 5.44 -8.24 1.28
CA ALA A 111 4.43 -9.28 1.34
C ALA A 111 3.98 -9.73 -0.06
N GLU A 112 3.65 -8.77 -0.94
CA GLU A 112 3.29 -9.06 -2.34
C GLU A 112 4.42 -9.79 -3.07
N LEU A 113 5.67 -9.34 -2.87
CA LEU A 113 6.83 -9.96 -3.47
C LEU A 113 7.03 -11.41 -2.97
N ILE A 114 6.98 -11.62 -1.64
CA ILE A 114 7.14 -12.94 -1.03
C ILE A 114 6.03 -13.89 -1.50
N MET A 115 4.77 -13.48 -1.42
CA MET A 115 3.65 -14.31 -1.85
C MET A 115 3.72 -14.64 -3.34
N GLY A 116 3.95 -13.62 -4.18
CA GLY A 116 3.97 -13.77 -5.63
C GLY A 116 5.12 -14.64 -6.13
N MET A 117 6.31 -14.50 -5.55
CA MET A 117 7.52 -15.19 -6.01
C MET A 117 7.75 -16.53 -5.31
N THR A 118 7.24 -16.71 -4.09
CA THR A 118 7.62 -17.87 -3.26
C THR A 118 6.44 -18.70 -2.79
N THR A 119 5.21 -18.20 -2.89
CA THR A 119 4.00 -18.82 -2.35
C THR A 119 4.03 -19.01 -0.82
N ARG A 120 4.88 -18.29 -0.07
CA ARG A 120 4.87 -18.28 1.40
C ARG A 120 3.81 -17.29 1.88
N LEU A 121 3.28 -17.55 3.08
CA LEU A 121 2.32 -16.66 3.72
C LEU A 121 3.01 -15.43 4.31
N THR A 122 2.26 -14.33 4.40
CA THR A 122 2.73 -13.08 5.00
C THR A 122 1.70 -12.51 5.97
N SER A 123 2.14 -11.58 6.83
CA SER A 123 1.25 -10.86 7.74
C SER A 123 0.35 -9.85 7.04
N GLU A 124 0.80 -9.35 5.89
CA GLU A 124 0.07 -8.41 5.04
C GLU A 124 0.03 -8.95 3.60
N GLY A 125 -0.72 -8.28 2.74
CA GLY A 125 -0.81 -8.62 1.31
C GLY A 125 -1.97 -7.89 0.65
N GLY A 126 -2.09 -8.00 -0.68
CA GLY A 126 -3.06 -7.24 -1.46
C GLY A 126 -4.50 -7.68 -1.33
N ASP A 127 -4.78 -8.85 -0.80
CA ASP A 127 -6.15 -9.36 -0.66
C ASP A 127 -6.72 -9.14 0.74
N TRP A 128 -6.94 -7.89 1.08
CA TRP A 128 -7.51 -7.48 2.36
C TRP A 128 -8.94 -7.99 2.59
N ALA A 129 -9.70 -8.15 1.51
CA ALA A 129 -11.09 -8.56 1.59
C ALA A 129 -11.24 -9.99 2.13
N ASN A 130 -10.24 -10.84 1.93
CA ASN A 130 -10.23 -12.23 2.36
C ASN A 130 -9.36 -12.48 3.60
N ALA A 131 -8.65 -11.49 4.12
CA ALA A 131 -7.89 -11.63 5.35
C ALA A 131 -8.83 -11.79 6.55
N PRO A 132 -8.52 -12.70 7.50
CA PRO A 132 -9.40 -12.96 8.65
C PRO A 132 -9.65 -11.74 9.54
N ASP A 133 -8.63 -10.92 9.75
CA ASP A 133 -8.68 -9.66 10.51
C ASP A 133 -7.62 -8.69 9.96
N PRO A 134 -7.89 -8.04 8.83
CA PRO A 134 -6.89 -7.22 8.15
C PRO A 134 -6.43 -6.02 8.99
N ILE A 135 -7.35 -5.41 9.73
CA ILE A 135 -7.02 -4.23 10.55
C ILE A 135 -6.07 -4.60 11.69
N LYS A 136 -6.33 -5.72 12.37
CA LYS A 136 -5.44 -6.24 13.41
C LYS A 136 -4.06 -6.56 12.83
N MET A 137 -4.02 -7.31 11.74
CA MET A 137 -2.76 -7.75 11.12
C MET A 137 -1.90 -6.57 10.70
N MET A 138 -2.50 -5.54 10.08
CA MET A 138 -1.81 -4.31 9.72
C MET A 138 -1.32 -3.53 10.94
N SER A 139 -2.17 -3.38 11.96
CA SER A 139 -1.82 -2.65 13.18
C SER A 139 -0.67 -3.33 13.93
N GLU A 140 -0.68 -4.65 14.03
CA GLU A 140 0.39 -5.42 14.66
C GLU A 140 1.69 -5.37 13.83
N THR A 141 1.59 -5.47 12.50
CA THR A 141 2.75 -5.30 11.62
C THR A 141 3.35 -3.89 11.75
N ASP A 142 2.53 -2.85 11.78
CA ASP A 142 2.97 -1.48 11.99
C ASP A 142 3.69 -1.32 13.35
N GLU A 143 3.12 -1.87 14.41
CA GLU A 143 3.72 -1.84 15.74
C GLU A 143 5.06 -2.61 15.77
N ILE A 144 5.16 -3.76 15.09
CA ILE A 144 6.43 -4.51 14.98
C ILE A 144 7.53 -3.64 14.37
N PHE A 145 7.24 -2.82 13.37
CA PHE A 145 8.25 -1.94 12.79
C PHE A 145 8.56 -0.71 13.66
N LYS A 146 7.60 -0.19 14.40
CA LYS A 146 7.72 1.07 15.17
C LYS A 146 8.21 0.90 16.60
N THR A 147 7.84 -0.19 17.29
CA THR A 147 8.27 -0.39 18.68
C THR A 147 9.80 -0.40 18.81
N THR A 148 10.31 0.12 19.91
CA THR A 148 11.73 0.02 20.29
C THR A 148 12.03 -1.25 21.07
N ASP A 149 10.99 -1.90 21.61
CA ASP A 149 11.11 -3.10 22.45
C ASP A 149 11.18 -4.38 21.60
N PRO A 150 12.33 -5.09 21.62
CA PRO A 150 12.48 -6.34 20.86
C PRO A 150 11.61 -7.47 21.40
N ALA A 151 11.29 -7.50 22.70
CA ALA A 151 10.40 -8.50 23.29
C ALA A 151 8.97 -8.32 22.75
N ARG A 152 8.49 -7.08 22.74
CA ARG A 152 7.16 -6.76 22.20
C ARG A 152 7.06 -7.06 20.71
N ALA A 153 8.08 -6.73 19.92
CA ALA A 153 8.10 -7.06 18.49
C ALA A 153 8.07 -8.59 18.25
N ASN A 154 8.77 -9.36 19.08
CA ASN A 154 8.77 -10.83 19.02
C ASN A 154 7.41 -11.41 19.40
N GLU A 155 6.79 -10.93 20.48
CA GLU A 155 5.46 -11.33 20.92
C GLU A 155 4.44 -11.13 19.77
N LEU A 156 4.38 -9.94 19.18
CA LEU A 156 3.47 -9.63 18.08
C LEU A 156 3.73 -10.51 16.85
N ALA A 157 4.99 -10.76 16.50
CA ALA A 157 5.32 -11.65 15.40
C ALA A 157 4.83 -13.09 15.65
N LYS A 158 4.90 -13.56 16.90
CA LYS A 158 4.34 -14.86 17.33
C LYS A 158 2.81 -14.86 17.31
N ASP A 159 2.16 -13.80 17.73
CA ASP A 159 0.69 -13.65 17.68
C ASP A 159 0.18 -13.68 16.24
N LEU A 160 0.97 -13.15 15.30
CA LEU A 160 0.74 -13.28 13.86
C LEU A 160 1.10 -14.67 13.30
N ASN A 161 1.54 -15.61 14.13
CA ASN A 161 2.04 -16.94 13.74
C ASN A 161 3.16 -16.89 12.69
N SER A 162 4.05 -15.92 12.80
CA SER A 162 5.12 -15.67 11.82
C SER A 162 6.43 -16.30 12.29
N THR A 163 7.12 -16.97 11.34
CA THR A 163 8.43 -17.60 11.56
C THR A 163 9.56 -16.61 11.29
N TYR A 164 9.34 -15.66 10.39
CA TYR A 164 10.35 -14.72 9.93
C TYR A 164 9.81 -13.29 9.89
N VAL A 165 10.75 -12.33 9.98
CA VAL A 165 10.49 -10.89 9.73
C VAL A 165 11.35 -10.45 8.55
N TRP A 166 10.72 -9.90 7.54
CA TRP A 166 11.33 -9.28 6.37
C TRP A 166 11.49 -7.79 6.63
N VAL A 167 12.72 -7.29 6.66
CA VAL A 167 13.03 -5.90 7.00
C VAL A 167 13.71 -5.21 5.82
N PRO A 168 13.00 -4.40 5.02
CA PRO A 168 13.60 -3.61 3.94
C PRO A 168 14.68 -2.67 4.47
N GLN A 169 15.81 -2.55 3.77
CA GLN A 169 16.90 -1.64 4.11
C GLN A 169 17.01 -0.49 3.11
N GLY A 170 16.77 -0.78 1.83
CA GLY A 170 16.99 0.16 0.72
C GLY A 170 15.80 1.02 0.35
N ARG A 171 14.62 0.83 0.96
CA ARG A 171 13.41 1.58 0.67
C ARG A 171 12.60 1.90 1.92
N ARG A 172 11.54 2.68 1.75
CA ARG A 172 10.56 2.97 2.81
C ARG A 172 9.67 1.75 3.07
N ILE A 173 9.16 1.68 4.28
CA ILE A 173 8.23 0.63 4.75
C ILE A 173 6.79 1.14 4.63
N ASN A 174 5.89 0.31 4.15
CA ASN A 174 4.45 0.56 4.09
C ASN A 174 3.69 -0.60 4.73
N THR A 175 3.06 -0.35 5.86
CA THR A 175 2.27 -1.32 6.63
C THR A 175 0.76 -1.05 6.51
N GLY A 176 0.30 -0.62 5.33
CA GLY A 176 -1.01 -0.01 5.12
C GLY A 176 -0.95 1.51 5.22
N TRP A 177 0.03 2.01 5.97
CA TRP A 177 0.43 3.41 6.02
C TRP A 177 1.94 3.52 5.79
N TRP A 178 2.38 4.65 5.25
CA TRP A 178 3.82 4.92 5.16
C TRP A 178 4.41 5.14 6.54
N VAL A 179 5.36 4.29 6.91
CA VAL A 179 6.11 4.45 8.16
C VAL A 179 7.23 5.45 7.91
N SER A 180 7.26 6.52 8.70
CA SER A 180 8.32 7.53 8.61
C SER A 180 9.67 6.90 8.95
N ALA A 181 10.72 7.29 8.24
CA ALA A 181 12.05 6.70 8.43
C ALA A 181 12.58 6.79 9.87
N ASN A 182 12.20 7.85 10.60
CA ASN A 182 12.56 8.04 12.01
C ASN A 182 11.70 7.20 12.98
N GLU A 183 10.56 6.67 12.53
CA GLU A 183 9.71 5.79 13.35
C GLU A 183 10.13 4.32 13.23
N VAL A 184 10.82 3.95 12.14
CA VAL A 184 11.26 2.57 11.92
C VAL A 184 12.44 2.25 12.84
N GLN A 185 12.23 1.30 13.73
CA GLN A 185 13.21 0.88 14.73
C GLN A 185 13.86 -0.47 14.33
N LYS A 186 14.79 -0.44 13.37
CA LYS A 186 15.45 -1.66 12.86
C LYS A 186 16.41 -2.30 13.87
N GLY A 187 17.00 -1.50 14.74
CA GLY A 187 18.02 -1.95 15.70
C GLY A 187 17.56 -3.06 16.66
N LYS A 188 16.26 -3.14 16.96
CA LYS A 188 15.69 -4.17 17.83
C LYS A 188 15.85 -5.59 17.27
N PHE A 189 15.87 -5.74 15.95
CA PHE A 189 16.03 -7.05 15.31
C PHE A 189 17.45 -7.63 15.49
N ASN A 190 18.43 -6.84 15.96
CA ASN A 190 19.77 -7.32 16.32
C ASN A 190 19.81 -7.95 17.72
N ASN A 191 18.70 -7.94 18.48
CA ASN A 191 18.64 -8.59 19.76
C ASN A 191 18.51 -10.10 19.62
N THR A 192 19.60 -10.83 19.86
CA THR A 192 19.72 -12.27 19.65
C THR A 192 18.92 -13.14 20.62
N LEU A 193 18.27 -12.55 21.64
CA LEU A 193 17.33 -13.28 22.50
C LEU A 193 15.96 -13.50 21.81
N TYR A 194 15.64 -12.64 20.86
CA TYR A 194 14.32 -12.61 20.22
C TYR A 194 14.37 -12.85 18.72
N PHE A 195 15.47 -12.47 18.07
CA PHE A 195 15.63 -12.54 16.62
C PHE A 195 17.01 -13.06 16.23
N ARG A 196 17.05 -13.84 15.15
CA ARG A 196 18.31 -14.27 14.54
C ARG A 196 18.33 -13.89 13.08
N GLN A 197 19.26 -13.04 12.69
CA GLN A 197 19.44 -12.74 11.27
C GLN A 197 19.87 -14.00 10.51
N VAL A 198 19.11 -14.36 9.49
CA VAL A 198 19.35 -15.56 8.67
C VAL A 198 19.74 -15.20 7.23
N PHE A 199 19.42 -13.97 6.81
CA PHE A 199 19.80 -13.42 5.50
C PHE A 199 19.99 -11.91 5.56
N GLY A 200 20.86 -11.37 4.69
CA GLY A 200 21.03 -9.92 4.51
C GLY A 200 21.92 -9.62 3.30
N ASN A 201 21.53 -8.62 2.52
CA ASN A 201 22.26 -8.20 1.32
C ASN A 201 22.30 -6.67 1.10
N GLY A 202 22.09 -5.88 2.13
CA GLY A 202 22.06 -4.41 2.03
C GLY A 202 20.71 -3.81 1.65
N ASP A 203 19.89 -4.50 0.85
CA ASP A 203 18.56 -4.05 0.46
C ASP A 203 17.48 -4.59 1.39
N VAL A 204 17.71 -5.79 1.95
CA VAL A 204 16.80 -6.45 2.88
C VAL A 204 17.55 -7.32 3.87
N SER A 205 17.02 -7.42 5.08
CA SER A 205 17.42 -8.40 6.08
C SER A 205 16.25 -9.27 6.47
N ILE A 206 16.49 -10.59 6.61
CA ILE A 206 15.49 -11.55 7.09
C ILE A 206 15.93 -12.05 8.46
N TYR A 207 15.03 -11.94 9.41
CA TYR A 207 15.25 -12.39 10.78
C TYR A 207 14.31 -13.53 11.11
N GLN A 208 14.84 -14.59 11.70
CA GLN A 208 14.02 -15.64 12.31
C GLN A 208 13.52 -15.17 13.67
N VAL A 209 12.25 -15.39 13.95
CA VAL A 209 11.60 -15.19 15.26
C VAL A 209 11.99 -16.34 16.17
N LEU A 210 12.47 -16.06 17.40
CA LEU A 210 12.98 -17.06 18.36
C LEU A 210 12.00 -17.32 19.51
#